data_05e196eec17308ed35d628babe267581
#
_entry.id   05e196eec17308ed35d628babe267581
#
_cell.length_a   1.000
_cell.length_b   1.000
_cell.length_c   1.000
_cell.angle_alpha   90.00
_cell.angle_beta   90.00
_cell.angle_gamma   90.00
#
_symmetry.space_group_name_H-M   'P 1'
#
loop_
_entity.id
_entity.type
_entity.pdbx_description
1 polymer ?
#
loop_
_entity_poly.entity_id
_entity_poly.type
_entity_poly.pdbx_seq_one_letter_code
_entity_poly.pdbx_strand_id
1 'polypeptide(L)'
;MLTLVISFLPLINTAHIWAIWESMELYFQKFEFNGSIYYLARWYGFETEGHNIIAKSGKWMMLATFISIMIYSLLAKKKTDWPRQMVWVWLLYLLFATTVHPWYAIPLLAVSVFSNIRFPLLWSYLIFLTYINYSGGEYQDRIDVVMIEYGILALMILMEVFGLRINNWLFDLTGGRYKIDNYKPD
;
A
#
# COMPACT_ATOMS: atom_id res chain seq x y z
N MET A 1 4.61 8.75 -28.24
CA MET A 1 4.70 10.00 -27.46
C MET A 1 4.03 11.20 -28.14
N LEU A 2 4.35 11.51 -29.40
CA LEU A 2 3.77 12.66 -30.13
C LEU A 2 2.23 12.60 -30.18
N THR A 3 1.65 11.43 -30.49
CA THR A 3 0.19 11.21 -30.55
C THR A 3 -0.49 11.53 -29.22
N LEU A 4 0.13 11.16 -28.10
CA LEU A 4 -0.40 11.40 -26.76
C LEU A 4 -0.40 12.91 -26.45
N VAL A 5 0.68 13.62 -26.79
CA VAL A 5 0.76 15.08 -26.63
C VAL A 5 -0.30 15.78 -27.47
N ILE A 6 -0.48 15.38 -28.75
CA ILE A 6 -1.47 15.95 -29.64
C ILE A 6 -2.89 15.74 -29.13
N SER A 7 -3.20 14.56 -28.55
CA SER A 7 -4.52 14.25 -27.96
C SER A 7 -4.88 15.15 -26.79
N PHE A 8 -3.91 15.68 -26.05
CA PHE A 8 -4.13 16.59 -24.95
C PHE A 8 -4.15 18.08 -25.33
N LEU A 9 -3.73 18.43 -26.56
CA LEU A 9 -3.74 19.84 -27.00
C LEU A 9 -5.08 20.55 -26.85
N PRO A 10 -6.26 19.94 -27.16
CA PRO A 10 -7.56 20.59 -27.00
C PRO A 10 -7.90 20.90 -25.54
N LEU A 11 -7.26 20.20 -24.58
CA LEU A 11 -7.48 20.39 -23.14
C LEU A 11 -6.56 21.44 -22.53
N ILE A 12 -5.57 21.93 -23.30
CA ILE A 12 -4.61 22.93 -22.83
C ILE A 12 -5.23 24.32 -22.99
N ASN A 13 -6.13 24.64 -22.07
CA ASN A 13 -6.52 26.04 -21.81
C ASN A 13 -6.37 26.33 -20.31
N THR A 14 -6.33 27.61 -19.96
CA THR A 14 -6.08 28.04 -18.56
C THR A 14 -7.14 27.49 -17.59
N ALA A 15 -8.42 27.43 -18.00
CA ALA A 15 -9.49 26.93 -17.16
C ALA A 15 -9.33 25.43 -16.87
N HIS A 16 -8.98 24.62 -17.86
CA HIS A 16 -8.76 23.18 -17.67
C HIS A 16 -7.50 22.89 -16.85
N ILE A 17 -6.43 23.66 -17.02
CA ILE A 17 -5.21 23.52 -16.23
C ILE A 17 -5.50 23.82 -14.75
N TRP A 18 -6.26 24.86 -14.46
CA TRP A 18 -6.69 25.17 -13.09
C TRP A 18 -7.59 24.08 -12.50
N ALA A 19 -8.56 23.58 -13.26
CA ALA A 19 -9.43 22.49 -12.82
C ALA A 19 -8.65 21.20 -12.53
N ILE A 20 -7.63 20.87 -13.33
CA ILE A 20 -6.73 19.73 -13.06
C ILE A 20 -5.96 19.98 -11.76
N TRP A 21 -5.42 21.19 -11.56
CA TRP A 21 -4.70 21.54 -10.36
C TRP A 21 -5.58 21.44 -9.11
N GLU A 22 -6.78 22.00 -9.13
CA GLU A 22 -7.76 21.92 -8.04
C GLU A 22 -8.15 20.47 -7.74
N SER A 23 -8.31 19.64 -8.77
CA SER A 23 -8.59 18.21 -8.61
C SER A 23 -7.43 17.47 -7.95
N MET A 24 -6.21 17.78 -8.34
CA MET A 24 -5.01 17.24 -7.70
C MET A 24 -4.91 17.70 -6.24
N GLU A 25 -5.12 18.97 -5.97
CA GLU A 25 -5.11 19.52 -4.61
C GLU A 25 -6.19 18.87 -3.74
N LEU A 26 -7.39 18.70 -4.26
CA LEU A 26 -8.49 18.01 -3.57
C LEU A 26 -8.08 16.59 -3.20
N TYR A 27 -7.51 15.84 -4.15
CA TYR A 27 -7.12 14.46 -3.95
C TYR A 27 -5.97 14.31 -2.95
N PHE A 28 -4.93 15.14 -3.05
CA PHE A 28 -3.74 15.01 -2.20
C PHE A 28 -3.85 15.71 -0.85
N GLN A 29 -4.75 16.67 -0.69
CA GLN A 29 -4.82 17.48 0.53
C GLN A 29 -6.14 17.37 1.29
N LYS A 30 -7.20 16.82 0.68
CA LYS A 30 -8.52 16.78 1.31
C LYS A 30 -9.15 15.40 1.32
N PHE A 31 -8.65 14.46 0.50
CA PHE A 31 -9.23 13.13 0.41
C PHE A 31 -8.44 12.13 1.25
N GLU A 32 -9.17 11.38 2.07
CA GLU A 32 -8.63 10.31 2.90
C GLU A 32 -9.49 9.06 2.75
N PHE A 33 -8.84 7.91 2.67
CA PHE A 33 -9.51 6.62 2.62
C PHE A 33 -8.52 5.51 2.98
N ASN A 34 -8.82 4.74 4.02
CA ASN A 34 -8.00 3.60 4.45
C ASN A 34 -6.50 3.93 4.62
N GLY A 35 -6.18 5.12 5.12
CA GLY A 35 -4.80 5.52 5.39
C GLY A 35 -4.26 4.88 6.67
N SER A 36 -3.08 4.24 6.62
CA SER A 36 -2.50 3.57 7.79
C SER A 36 -1.83 4.55 8.76
N ILE A 37 -0.59 4.93 8.50
CA ILE A 37 0.17 5.89 9.33
C ILE A 37 -0.52 7.26 9.36
N TYR A 38 -1.19 7.62 8.26
CA TYR A 38 -1.95 8.87 8.20
C TYR A 38 -3.03 8.96 9.30
N TYR A 39 -3.72 7.86 9.64
CA TYR A 39 -4.74 7.90 10.69
C TYR A 39 -4.18 8.19 12.08
N LEU A 40 -2.91 7.88 12.33
CA LEU A 40 -2.23 8.32 13.55
C LEU A 40 -2.02 9.84 13.54
N ALA A 41 -1.63 10.40 12.40
CA ALA A 41 -1.50 11.86 12.25
C ALA A 41 -2.86 12.57 12.35
N ARG A 42 -3.92 11.97 11.78
CA ARG A 42 -5.30 12.44 11.89
C ARG A 42 -5.76 12.48 13.36
N TRP A 43 -5.58 11.38 14.08
CA TRP A 43 -5.89 11.31 15.51
C TRP A 43 -5.16 12.40 16.30
N TYR A 44 -3.86 12.55 16.09
CA TYR A 44 -3.07 13.62 16.71
C TYR A 44 -3.62 15.01 16.38
N GLY A 45 -4.04 15.26 15.14
CA GLY A 45 -4.63 16.53 14.74
C GLY A 45 -5.93 16.84 15.48
N PHE A 46 -6.82 15.87 15.64
CA PHE A 46 -8.05 16.06 16.41
C PHE A 46 -7.79 16.33 17.89
N GLU A 47 -6.79 15.64 18.50
CA GLU A 47 -6.43 15.86 19.91
C GLU A 47 -5.78 17.22 20.16
N THR A 48 -4.99 17.75 19.21
CA THR A 48 -4.19 18.95 19.45
C THR A 48 -4.75 20.21 18.81
N GLU A 49 -5.35 20.10 17.62
CA GLU A 49 -5.86 21.23 16.85
C GLU A 49 -7.41 21.21 16.73
N GLY A 50 -8.07 20.17 17.21
CA GLY A 50 -9.53 20.03 17.21
C GLY A 50 -10.12 19.75 15.81
N HIS A 51 -9.28 19.54 14.78
CA HIS A 51 -9.72 19.28 13.41
C HIS A 51 -8.75 18.38 12.64
N ASN A 52 -9.20 17.92 11.46
CA ASN A 52 -8.35 17.11 10.59
C ASN A 52 -7.25 17.95 9.94
N ILE A 53 -6.01 17.54 10.15
CA ILE A 53 -4.81 18.23 9.65
C ILE A 53 -4.28 17.67 8.33
N ILE A 54 -5.12 17.04 7.50
CA ILE A 54 -4.70 16.37 6.26
C ILE A 54 -3.87 17.26 5.34
N ALA A 55 -4.24 18.53 5.18
CA ALA A 55 -3.50 19.47 4.33
C ALA A 55 -2.05 19.71 4.81
N LYS A 56 -1.80 19.61 6.12
CA LYS A 56 -0.49 19.73 6.74
C LYS A 56 0.23 18.39 6.78
N SER A 57 -0.45 17.35 7.29
CA SER A 57 0.12 16.02 7.45
C SER A 57 0.40 15.33 6.11
N GLY A 58 -0.42 15.55 5.08
CA GLY A 58 -0.21 14.98 3.74
C GLY A 58 1.14 15.38 3.13
N LYS A 59 1.57 16.63 3.32
CA LYS A 59 2.90 17.10 2.88
C LYS A 59 4.04 16.37 3.60
N TRP A 60 3.89 16.15 4.91
CA TRP A 60 4.86 15.41 5.71
C TRP A 60 4.87 13.91 5.35
N MET A 61 3.70 13.32 5.07
CA MET A 61 3.60 11.95 4.59
C MET A 61 4.30 11.76 3.24
N MET A 62 4.12 12.69 2.30
CA MET A 62 4.83 12.67 1.01
C MET A 62 6.35 12.74 1.21
N LEU A 63 6.83 13.64 2.08
CA LEU A 63 8.26 13.74 2.39
C LEU A 63 8.78 12.46 3.06
N ALA A 64 8.04 11.91 4.02
CA ALA A 64 8.37 10.66 4.69
C ALA A 64 8.43 9.49 3.72
N THR A 65 7.49 9.40 2.77
CA THR A 65 7.52 8.41 1.67
C THR A 65 8.82 8.52 0.89
N PHE A 66 9.15 9.72 0.43
CA PHE A 66 10.36 9.94 -0.37
C PHE A 66 11.63 9.56 0.40
N ILE A 67 11.76 10.03 1.64
CA ILE A 67 12.91 9.73 2.51
C ILE A 67 13.00 8.22 2.77
N SER A 68 11.89 7.56 3.10
CA SER A 68 11.86 6.13 3.38
C SER A 68 12.29 5.29 2.18
N ILE A 69 11.81 5.63 0.99
CA ILE A 69 12.20 4.96 -0.26
C ILE A 69 13.67 5.22 -0.56
N MET A 70 14.17 6.44 -0.38
CA MET A 70 15.58 6.77 -0.57
C MET A 70 16.48 5.97 0.40
N ILE A 71 16.14 5.95 1.68
CA ILE A 71 16.90 5.19 2.69
C ILE A 71 16.87 3.70 2.33
N TYR A 72 15.70 3.16 2.03
CA TYR A 72 15.58 1.76 1.63
C TYR A 72 16.45 1.45 0.39
N SER A 73 16.39 2.28 -0.64
CA SER A 73 17.15 2.09 -1.88
C SER A 73 18.66 2.16 -1.67
N LEU A 74 19.13 3.02 -0.76
CA LEU A 74 20.54 3.14 -0.41
C LEU A 74 21.04 1.95 0.44
N LEU A 75 20.18 1.43 1.32
CA LEU A 75 20.51 0.30 2.19
C LEU A 75 20.29 -1.06 1.52
N ALA A 76 19.50 -1.11 0.45
CA ALA A 76 19.22 -2.35 -0.27
C ALA A 76 20.52 -2.99 -0.82
N LYS A 77 20.69 -4.27 -0.55
CA LYS A 77 21.86 -5.01 -1.03
C LYS A 77 21.80 -5.10 -2.56
N LYS A 78 22.92 -4.85 -3.24
CA LYS A 78 23.03 -4.91 -4.72
C LYS A 78 22.59 -6.25 -5.35
N LYS A 79 22.58 -7.34 -4.57
CA LYS A 79 22.14 -8.67 -5.00
C LYS A 79 20.66 -8.97 -4.71
N THR A 80 19.90 -8.02 -4.19
CA THR A 80 18.46 -8.23 -3.92
C THR A 80 17.71 -8.19 -5.25
N ASP A 81 16.86 -9.20 -5.48
CA ASP A 81 16.04 -9.28 -6.69
C ASP A 81 15.14 -8.05 -6.81
N TRP A 82 15.07 -7.49 -7.99
CA TRP A 82 14.27 -6.29 -8.26
C TRP A 82 12.77 -6.43 -7.91
N PRO A 83 12.09 -7.61 -8.10
CA PRO A 83 10.71 -7.75 -7.67
C PRO A 83 10.56 -7.57 -6.17
N ARG A 84 11.48 -8.13 -5.38
CA ARG A 84 11.47 -7.98 -3.92
C ARG A 84 11.66 -6.51 -3.50
N GLN A 85 12.57 -5.79 -4.17
CA GLN A 85 12.75 -4.35 -3.90
C GLN A 85 11.49 -3.56 -4.21
N MET A 86 10.85 -3.84 -5.35
CA MET A 86 9.60 -3.18 -5.76
C MET A 86 8.47 -3.40 -4.76
N VAL A 87 8.33 -4.63 -4.20
CA VAL A 87 7.31 -4.92 -3.18
C VAL A 87 7.51 -4.02 -1.96
N TRP A 88 8.75 -3.88 -1.47
CA TRP A 88 9.02 -3.03 -0.31
C TRP A 88 8.84 -1.53 -0.59
N VAL A 89 9.28 -1.07 -1.76
CA VAL A 89 9.07 0.33 -2.18
C VAL A 89 7.59 0.65 -2.29
N TRP A 90 6.80 -0.26 -2.89
CA TRP A 90 5.36 -0.08 -3.03
C TRP A 90 4.64 -0.10 -1.67
N LEU A 91 5.06 -1.01 -0.78
CA LEU A 91 4.56 -1.03 0.59
C LEU A 91 4.83 0.28 1.32
N LEU A 92 6.06 0.81 1.26
CA LEU A 92 6.41 2.09 1.88
C LEU A 92 5.53 3.22 1.35
N TYR A 93 5.32 3.27 0.03
CA TYR A 93 4.41 4.25 -0.57
C TYR A 93 3.00 4.13 0.01
N LEU A 94 2.41 2.93 0.04
CA LEU A 94 1.05 2.72 0.52
C LEU A 94 0.90 2.97 2.02
N LEU A 95 1.92 2.69 2.84
CA LEU A 95 1.88 2.95 4.28
C LEU A 95 1.85 4.43 4.63
N PHE A 96 2.45 5.29 3.82
CA PHE A 96 2.42 6.74 4.03
C PHE A 96 1.33 7.44 3.22
N ALA A 97 0.59 6.74 2.35
CA ALA A 97 -0.48 7.33 1.58
C ALA A 97 -1.67 7.71 2.49
N THR A 98 -2.28 8.87 2.21
CA THR A 98 -3.52 9.30 2.88
C THR A 98 -4.74 8.54 2.35
N THR A 99 -4.61 7.98 1.15
CA THR A 99 -5.66 7.27 0.43
C THR A 99 -5.13 5.95 -0.10
N VAL A 100 -5.74 4.85 0.32
CA VAL A 100 -5.38 3.50 -0.12
C VAL A 100 -6.65 2.74 -0.54
N HIS A 101 -6.96 2.80 -1.83
CA HIS A 101 -8.07 2.02 -2.38
C HIS A 101 -7.68 0.55 -2.59
N PRO A 102 -8.65 -0.38 -2.57
CA PRO A 102 -8.38 -1.81 -2.78
C PRO A 102 -7.59 -2.13 -4.04
N TRP A 103 -7.82 -1.42 -5.14
CA TRP A 103 -7.09 -1.63 -6.39
C TRP A 103 -5.62 -1.18 -6.34
N TYR A 104 -5.20 -0.41 -5.32
CA TYR A 104 -3.78 -0.05 -5.13
C TYR A 104 -2.95 -1.25 -4.66
N ALA A 105 -3.57 -2.27 -4.09
CA ALA A 105 -2.89 -3.51 -3.75
C ALA A 105 -2.60 -4.38 -4.97
N ILE A 106 -3.27 -4.17 -6.12
CA ILE A 106 -3.09 -5.00 -7.33
C ILE A 106 -1.65 -4.97 -7.87
N PRO A 107 -1.01 -3.80 -8.07
CA PRO A 107 0.38 -3.77 -8.52
C PRO A 107 1.32 -4.43 -7.52
N LEU A 108 1.09 -4.24 -6.21
CA LEU A 108 1.85 -4.88 -5.15
C LEU A 108 1.74 -6.40 -5.22
N LEU A 109 0.52 -6.92 -5.36
CA LEU A 109 0.26 -8.34 -5.52
C LEU A 109 0.91 -8.89 -6.80
N ALA A 110 0.77 -8.19 -7.94
CA ALA A 110 1.35 -8.62 -9.21
C ALA A 110 2.86 -8.77 -9.14
N VAL A 111 3.56 -7.80 -8.53
CA VAL A 111 5.02 -7.87 -8.37
C VAL A 111 5.43 -8.94 -7.35
N SER A 112 4.61 -9.18 -6.32
CA SER A 112 4.92 -10.18 -5.30
C SER A 112 4.96 -11.62 -5.85
N VAL A 113 4.25 -11.90 -6.95
CA VAL A 113 4.28 -13.21 -7.63
C VAL A 113 5.70 -13.59 -8.08
N PHE A 114 6.53 -12.60 -8.41
CA PHE A 114 7.93 -12.78 -8.80
C PHE A 114 8.90 -12.70 -7.62
N SER A 115 8.39 -12.66 -6.41
CA SER A 115 9.17 -12.62 -5.17
C SER A 115 8.71 -13.72 -4.22
N ASN A 116 9.51 -14.00 -3.18
CA ASN A 116 9.11 -14.95 -2.13
C ASN A 116 8.32 -14.25 -0.99
N ILE A 117 7.76 -13.06 -1.24
CA ILE A 117 7.02 -12.25 -0.27
C ILE A 117 5.54 -12.58 -0.37
N ARG A 118 4.87 -12.84 0.75
CA ARG A 118 3.50 -13.38 0.81
C ARG A 118 2.48 -12.43 1.42
N PHE A 119 2.88 -11.45 2.23
CA PHE A 119 1.93 -10.53 2.85
C PHE A 119 1.04 -9.80 1.82
N PRO A 120 1.48 -9.49 0.56
CA PRO A 120 0.61 -8.83 -0.41
C PRO A 120 -0.61 -9.67 -0.78
N LEU A 121 -0.46 -11.01 -0.80
CA LEU A 121 -1.58 -11.91 -1.05
C LEU A 121 -2.64 -11.78 0.06
N LEU A 122 -2.23 -11.81 1.32
CA LEU A 122 -3.17 -11.63 2.43
C LEU A 122 -3.78 -10.24 2.43
N TRP A 123 -2.96 -9.21 2.23
CA TRP A 123 -3.46 -7.83 2.22
C TRP A 123 -4.45 -7.57 1.08
N SER A 124 -4.26 -8.19 -0.08
CA SER A 124 -5.22 -8.08 -1.19
C SER A 124 -6.63 -8.57 -0.85
N TYR A 125 -6.79 -9.42 0.16
CA TYR A 125 -8.10 -9.81 0.71
C TYR A 125 -8.55 -8.86 1.81
N LEU A 126 -7.67 -8.53 2.75
CA LEU A 126 -8.02 -7.70 3.91
C LEU A 126 -8.46 -6.29 3.52
N ILE A 127 -7.84 -5.71 2.49
CA ILE A 127 -8.14 -4.34 2.05
C ILE A 127 -9.60 -4.16 1.59
N PHE A 128 -10.28 -5.25 1.18
CA PHE A 128 -11.69 -5.20 0.84
C PHE A 128 -12.61 -5.01 2.06
N LEU A 129 -12.10 -5.22 3.29
CA LEU A 129 -12.85 -4.93 4.51
C LEU A 129 -13.24 -3.45 4.60
N THR A 130 -12.49 -2.56 3.95
CA THR A 130 -12.82 -1.12 3.88
C THR A 130 -14.16 -0.82 3.22
N TYR A 131 -14.71 -1.74 2.40
CA TYR A 131 -16.04 -1.56 1.84
C TYR A 131 -17.17 -1.65 2.87
N ILE A 132 -16.90 -2.12 4.08
CA ILE A 132 -17.82 -2.06 5.22
C ILE A 132 -18.22 -0.60 5.50
N ASN A 133 -17.35 0.38 5.19
CA ASN A 133 -17.62 1.80 5.33
C ASN A 133 -18.86 2.28 4.54
N TYR A 134 -19.27 1.51 3.53
CA TYR A 134 -20.43 1.81 2.67
C TYR A 134 -21.66 0.94 2.97
N SER A 135 -21.60 0.04 3.95
CA SER A 135 -22.66 -0.94 4.20
C SER A 135 -23.95 -0.36 4.77
N GLY A 136 -23.92 0.85 5.34
CA GLY A 136 -25.05 1.53 5.98
C GLY A 136 -25.83 2.51 5.07
N GLY A 137 -25.52 2.59 3.77
CA GLY A 137 -26.12 3.57 2.85
C GLY A 137 -25.46 4.95 2.87
N GLU A 138 -24.85 5.35 3.97
CA GLU A 138 -23.97 6.51 4.09
C GLU A 138 -22.56 6.06 4.44
N TYR A 139 -21.56 6.81 3.97
CA TYR A 139 -20.17 6.52 4.28
C TYR A 139 -19.89 6.75 5.77
N GLN A 140 -19.42 5.72 6.44
CA GLN A 140 -18.99 5.78 7.84
C GLN A 140 -17.55 5.29 7.98
N ASP A 141 -16.71 6.11 8.57
CA ASP A 141 -15.30 5.80 8.78
C ASP A 141 -15.14 4.75 9.90
N ARG A 142 -15.00 3.50 9.54
CA ARG A 142 -14.82 2.38 10.46
C ARG A 142 -13.33 2.19 10.78
N ILE A 143 -12.80 3.09 11.61
CA ILE A 143 -11.39 3.07 12.04
C ILE A 143 -11.03 1.75 12.73
N ASP A 144 -11.98 1.13 13.45
CA ASP A 144 -11.83 -0.19 14.06
C ASP A 144 -11.47 -1.28 13.03
N VAL A 145 -12.12 -1.28 11.87
CA VAL A 145 -11.83 -2.22 10.77
C VAL A 145 -10.45 -1.95 10.17
N VAL A 146 -10.11 -0.69 9.96
CA VAL A 146 -8.79 -0.29 9.46
C VAL A 146 -7.67 -0.71 10.43
N MET A 147 -7.88 -0.54 11.73
CA MET A 147 -6.92 -1.00 12.75
C MET A 147 -6.71 -2.52 12.71
N ILE A 148 -7.77 -3.29 12.52
CA ILE A 148 -7.68 -4.76 12.37
C ILE A 148 -6.92 -5.11 11.10
N GLU A 149 -7.25 -4.49 9.96
CA GLU A 149 -6.59 -4.72 8.68
C GLU A 149 -5.07 -4.50 8.79
N TYR A 150 -4.67 -3.30 9.23
CA TYR A 150 -3.25 -2.96 9.32
C TYR A 150 -2.53 -3.66 10.46
N GLY A 151 -3.23 -4.04 11.53
CA GLY A 151 -2.69 -4.88 12.60
C GLY A 151 -2.29 -6.27 12.10
N ILE A 152 -3.17 -6.92 11.33
CA ILE A 152 -2.89 -8.22 10.70
C ILE A 152 -1.77 -8.07 9.66
N LEU A 153 -1.81 -7.02 8.84
CA LEU A 153 -0.77 -6.74 7.86
C LEU A 153 0.61 -6.57 8.53
N ALA A 154 0.68 -5.78 9.61
CA ALA A 154 1.92 -5.58 10.36
C ALA A 154 2.46 -6.89 10.93
N LEU A 155 1.60 -7.74 11.49
CA LEU A 155 1.97 -9.06 11.98
C LEU A 155 2.59 -9.92 10.86
N MET A 156 1.96 -9.96 9.69
CA MET A 156 2.45 -10.72 8.54
C MET A 156 3.80 -10.19 8.04
N ILE A 157 3.96 -8.87 7.97
CA ILE A 157 5.24 -8.24 7.60
C ILE A 157 6.33 -8.62 8.59
N LEU A 158 6.05 -8.55 9.90
CA LEU A 158 6.99 -8.95 10.94
C LEU A 158 7.39 -10.43 10.81
N MET A 159 6.42 -11.31 10.61
CA MET A 159 6.69 -12.73 10.40
C MET A 159 7.61 -12.96 9.18
N GLU A 160 7.38 -12.21 8.10
CA GLU A 160 8.18 -12.32 6.89
C GLU A 160 9.61 -11.78 7.04
N VAL A 161 9.76 -10.63 7.73
CA VAL A 161 11.05 -9.99 8.01
C VAL A 161 11.89 -10.85 8.95
N PHE A 162 11.29 -11.40 10.00
CA PHE A 162 11.99 -12.24 10.99
C PHE A 162 12.12 -13.71 10.56
N GLY A 163 11.66 -14.06 9.37
CA GLY A 163 11.75 -15.41 8.83
C GLY A 163 10.90 -16.43 9.60
N LEU A 164 9.91 -15.97 10.35
CA LEU A 164 8.93 -16.82 11.04
C LEU A 164 8.03 -17.46 9.98
N ARG A 165 8.51 -18.54 9.39
CA ARG A 165 7.76 -19.24 8.34
C ARG A 165 6.59 -19.99 8.95
N ILE A 166 5.37 -19.56 8.69
CA ILE A 166 4.14 -20.36 8.87
C ILE A 166 4.19 -21.63 8.01
N ASN A 167 5.21 -21.79 7.18
CA ASN A 167 5.34 -22.81 6.15
C ASN A 167 5.28 -24.24 6.66
N ASN A 168 5.69 -24.51 7.89
CA ASN A 168 5.67 -25.90 8.36
C ASN A 168 4.29 -26.31 8.85
N TRP A 169 3.50 -25.40 9.37
CA TRP A 169 2.22 -25.72 9.97
C TRP A 169 1.10 -25.95 8.94
N LEU A 170 0.99 -25.11 7.91
CA LEU A 170 -0.02 -25.27 6.85
C LEU A 170 0.32 -26.43 5.91
N PHE A 171 1.60 -26.72 5.67
CA PHE A 171 2.03 -27.88 4.87
C PHE A 171 1.85 -29.20 5.62
N ASP A 172 2.04 -29.22 6.94
CA ASP A 172 1.77 -30.40 7.76
C ASP A 172 0.26 -30.72 7.86
N LEU A 173 -0.60 -29.70 7.84
CA LEU A 173 -2.06 -29.88 7.82
C LEU A 173 -2.59 -30.43 6.48
N THR A 174 -1.90 -30.18 5.37
CA THR A 174 -2.31 -30.66 4.04
C THR A 174 -1.71 -32.01 3.65
N GLY A 175 -0.91 -32.64 4.53
CA GLY A 175 -0.38 -34.00 4.34
C GLY A 175 0.58 -34.19 3.17
N GLY A 176 1.05 -33.10 2.58
CA GLY A 176 1.78 -33.14 1.32
C GLY A 176 3.30 -32.97 1.47
N ARG A 177 4.01 -33.96 2.03
CA ARG A 177 5.42 -34.11 1.72
C ARG A 177 5.56 -34.80 0.36
N TYR A 178 5.55 -34.06 -0.72
CA TYR A 178 6.19 -34.54 -1.94
C TYR A 178 7.70 -34.36 -1.76
N LYS A 179 8.36 -35.43 -1.25
CA LYS A 179 9.78 -35.63 -1.44
C LYS A 179 9.98 -35.93 -2.92
N ILE A 180 10.45 -34.95 -3.67
CA ILE A 180 11.15 -35.22 -4.93
C ILE A 180 12.60 -35.56 -4.55
N ASP A 181 12.78 -36.68 -3.87
CA ASP A 181 14.07 -37.36 -3.76
C ASP A 181 14.10 -38.41 -4.85
N ASN A 182 15.12 -38.32 -5.70
CA ASN A 182 15.51 -39.30 -6.73
C ASN A 182 14.95 -39.12 -8.14
N TYR A 183 15.24 -37.99 -8.79
CA TYR A 183 15.48 -38.03 -10.22
C TYR A 183 16.98 -38.06 -10.46
N LYS A 184 17.59 -39.24 -10.69
CA LYS A 184 18.89 -39.43 -11.35
C LYS A 184 18.56 -39.55 -12.84
N PRO A 185 19.01 -38.66 -13.70
CA PRO A 185 19.02 -38.92 -15.13
C PRO A 185 20.17 -39.93 -15.40
N ASP A 186 19.85 -41.03 -16.02
CA ASP A 186 20.80 -41.94 -16.67
C ASP A 186 21.47 -41.25 -17.87
#